data_b5dddee6a84bdb5a7039be044c7de5d7
#
_entry.id   b5dddee6a84bdb5a7039be044c7de5d7
#
_cell.length_a   1.000
_cell.length_b   1.000
_cell.length_c   1.000
_cell.angle_alpha   90.00
_cell.angle_beta   90.00
_cell.angle_gamma   90.00
#
_symmetry.space_group_name_H-M   'P 1'
#
loop_
_entity.id
_entity.type
_entity.pdbx_description
1 polymer ?
#
loop_
_entity_poly.entity_id
_entity_poly.type
_entity_poly.pdbx_seq_one_letter_code
_entity_poly.pdbx_strand_id
1 'polypeptide(L)'
;MQTKKRVAVCIFGAMRGDFIASLKNLEQTIIKPLNADVFIFSWNKAYKWAGLGGNGCWIRRFFPSNVVNQCPFDIRTNQGLKNIMPEVFKSLSKEYFVDIKKSDFKEIKNIKKIYLENPDQFELKYKTKLNRSKMWYGMYRNYQLLCEYERENNFKYDFIVATRPDRDHEGQLKIESLEVLNSNEILELQGHLGPAGEKFAGPRESMRLWMSIWEYAQLNKRLFFFNDFPILKISPHQLLHYWLVVNNIKCYPLYDKNFKLKDFNNSLCIRGLKIPDIKQVLLKDLDKLKKDNVELAKSIENFFELLSSQKYIMSRGAVDIVKNHLSYKLGQAMIKCKNLDYLMLVFRLLKIGILHKKLSEIQDLKMYHDYYESQKIKRYFSYSLGKILINAHKNWYKGGYIKFWFDLYKLKKEYKNKGKK
;
A
#
# COMPACT_ATOMS: atom_id res chain seq x y z
N MET A 1 8.18 -18.50 -33.00
CA MET A 1 7.28 -18.40 -31.83
C MET A 1 8.07 -17.86 -30.66
N GLN A 2 7.74 -16.68 -30.13
CA GLN A 2 8.34 -16.19 -28.92
C GLN A 2 7.90 -17.11 -27.77
N THR A 3 8.84 -17.75 -27.07
CA THR A 3 8.55 -18.58 -25.91
C THR A 3 7.93 -17.69 -24.82
N LYS A 4 6.74 -18.06 -24.34
CA LYS A 4 6.01 -17.30 -23.31
C LYS A 4 6.89 -17.21 -22.05
N LYS A 5 7.17 -15.98 -21.62
CA LYS A 5 7.98 -15.73 -20.41
C LYS A 5 7.31 -16.26 -19.15
N ARG A 6 8.07 -16.95 -18.30
CA ARG A 6 7.62 -17.50 -17.03
C ARG A 6 7.94 -16.54 -15.89
N VAL A 7 6.94 -16.25 -15.08
CA VAL A 7 7.06 -15.31 -13.96
C VAL A 7 6.73 -16.02 -12.65
N ALA A 8 7.57 -15.81 -11.65
CA ALA A 8 7.32 -16.21 -10.26
C ALA A 8 6.98 -15.01 -9.39
N VAL A 9 5.99 -15.15 -8.50
CA VAL A 9 5.69 -14.17 -7.45
C VAL A 9 6.07 -14.76 -6.09
N CYS A 10 7.08 -14.18 -5.48
CA CYS A 10 7.59 -14.54 -4.16
C CYS A 10 6.97 -13.63 -3.09
N ILE A 11 6.04 -14.16 -2.30
CA ILE A 11 5.38 -13.43 -1.21
C ILE A 11 6.07 -13.80 0.10
N PHE A 12 6.70 -12.83 0.76
CA PHE A 12 7.47 -13.07 1.98
C PHE A 12 7.15 -12.08 3.09
N GLY A 13 7.33 -12.50 4.33
CA GLY A 13 7.17 -11.68 5.53
C GLY A 13 5.95 -12.04 6.37
N ALA A 14 5.70 -11.25 7.40
CA ALA A 14 4.61 -11.50 8.34
C ALA A 14 3.24 -11.15 7.74
N MET A 15 2.28 -12.04 7.91
CA MET A 15 0.87 -11.76 7.64
C MET A 15 0.34 -10.79 8.69
N ARG A 16 -0.38 -9.74 8.24
CA ARG A 16 -0.88 -8.68 9.11
C ARG A 16 -2.27 -8.24 8.69
N GLY A 17 -3.07 -7.80 9.67
CA GLY A 17 -4.42 -7.29 9.40
C GLY A 17 -5.31 -8.30 8.66
N ASP A 18 -5.95 -7.85 7.60
CA ASP A 18 -6.70 -8.67 6.66
C ASP A 18 -5.82 -9.11 5.48
N PHE A 19 -4.85 -9.96 5.77
CA PHE A 19 -3.87 -10.44 4.78
C PHE A 19 -4.54 -11.23 3.64
N ILE A 20 -5.66 -11.91 3.87
CA ILE A 20 -6.39 -12.62 2.81
C ILE A 20 -6.92 -11.65 1.77
N ALA A 21 -7.53 -10.55 2.20
CA ALA A 21 -7.99 -9.51 1.27
C ALA A 21 -6.81 -8.86 0.50
N SER A 22 -5.67 -8.66 1.18
CA SER A 22 -4.46 -8.15 0.51
C SER A 22 -3.88 -9.15 -0.48
N LEU A 23 -3.87 -10.45 -0.18
CA LEU A 23 -3.47 -11.49 -1.13
C LEU A 23 -4.40 -11.57 -2.34
N LYS A 24 -5.72 -11.42 -2.14
CA LYS A 24 -6.68 -11.30 -3.26
C LYS A 24 -6.44 -10.06 -4.11
N ASN A 25 -6.03 -8.95 -3.50
CA ASN A 25 -5.60 -7.77 -4.24
C ASN A 25 -4.34 -8.06 -5.07
N LEU A 26 -3.32 -8.71 -4.51
CA LEU A 26 -2.13 -9.14 -5.24
C LEU A 26 -2.49 -10.09 -6.40
N GLU A 27 -3.47 -10.97 -6.21
CA GLU A 27 -3.96 -11.85 -7.27
C GLU A 27 -4.47 -11.06 -8.48
N GLN A 28 -5.23 -9.98 -8.26
CA GLN A 28 -5.79 -9.15 -9.33
C GLN A 28 -4.77 -8.20 -9.97
N THR A 29 -3.82 -7.71 -9.18
CA THR A 29 -2.91 -6.64 -9.61
C THR A 29 -1.56 -7.13 -10.13
N ILE A 30 -1.11 -8.31 -9.70
CA ILE A 30 0.20 -8.87 -10.04
C ILE A 30 0.10 -10.29 -10.60
N ILE A 31 -0.53 -11.22 -9.87
CA ILE A 31 -0.44 -12.65 -10.19
C ILE A 31 -1.16 -12.97 -11.51
N LYS A 32 -2.43 -12.56 -11.63
CA LYS A 32 -3.23 -12.79 -12.85
C LYS A 32 -2.68 -12.06 -14.08
N PRO A 33 -2.36 -10.74 -14.00
CA PRO A 33 -1.83 -10.02 -15.15
C PRO A 33 -0.55 -10.62 -15.72
N LEU A 34 0.32 -11.15 -14.85
CA LEU A 34 1.57 -11.78 -15.23
C LEU A 34 1.43 -13.30 -15.52
N ASN A 35 0.26 -13.87 -15.28
CA ASN A 35 0.04 -15.32 -15.32
C ASN A 35 1.13 -16.08 -14.51
N ALA A 36 1.41 -15.59 -13.29
CA ALA A 36 2.56 -15.99 -12.50
C ALA A 36 2.25 -17.17 -11.58
N ASP A 37 3.26 -17.97 -11.30
CA ASP A 37 3.28 -18.97 -10.24
C ASP A 37 3.64 -18.32 -8.90
N VAL A 38 3.06 -18.80 -7.79
CA VAL A 38 3.15 -18.16 -6.47
C VAL A 38 3.93 -19.03 -5.49
N PHE A 39 4.87 -18.40 -4.79
CA PHE A 39 5.64 -18.96 -3.70
C PHE A 39 5.43 -18.14 -2.44
N ILE A 40 5.09 -18.78 -1.33
CA ILE A 40 4.80 -18.07 -0.08
C ILE A 40 5.73 -18.59 1.03
N PHE A 41 6.50 -17.66 1.60
CA PHE A 41 7.15 -17.87 2.89
C PHE A 41 6.57 -16.89 3.91
N SER A 42 6.07 -17.40 5.02
CA SER A 42 5.61 -16.58 6.14
C SER A 42 5.87 -17.24 7.47
N TRP A 43 5.68 -16.45 8.53
CA TRP A 43 5.57 -16.99 9.87
C TRP A 43 4.19 -17.63 10.04
N ASN A 44 4.08 -18.63 10.89
CA ASN A 44 2.81 -19.28 11.22
C ASN A 44 1.88 -18.42 12.11
N LYS A 45 2.17 -17.12 12.22
CA LYS A 45 1.41 -16.13 12.99
C LYS A 45 0.93 -15.00 12.07
N ALA A 46 -0.37 -14.67 12.14
CA ALA A 46 -0.94 -13.48 11.51
C ALA A 46 -1.24 -12.42 12.57
N TYR A 47 -0.60 -11.27 12.45
CA TYR A 47 -0.69 -10.22 13.44
C TYR A 47 -1.93 -9.35 13.20
N LYS A 48 -2.85 -9.34 14.15
CA LYS A 48 -3.95 -8.37 14.22
C LYS A 48 -3.46 -7.01 14.68
N TRP A 49 -2.43 -7.02 15.53
CA TRP A 49 -1.64 -5.86 15.94
C TRP A 49 -0.19 -6.29 16.16
N ALA A 50 0.75 -5.61 15.55
CA ALA A 50 2.16 -5.99 15.56
C ALA A 50 3.02 -5.16 16.56
N GLY A 51 2.39 -4.63 17.60
CA GLY A 51 3.07 -3.78 18.58
C GLY A 51 3.48 -2.41 18.01
N LEU A 52 4.06 -1.56 18.86
CA LEU A 52 4.53 -0.22 18.50
C LEU A 52 5.89 -0.21 17.76
N GLY A 53 6.30 -1.24 17.10
CA GLY A 53 7.61 -1.34 16.48
C GLY A 53 7.98 -0.13 15.60
N GLY A 54 9.28 0.12 15.46
CA GLY A 54 9.85 1.19 14.65
C GLY A 54 10.45 2.32 15.48
N ASN A 55 11.34 3.12 14.87
CA ASN A 55 11.97 4.25 15.52
C ASN A 55 11.06 5.48 15.43
N GLY A 56 10.65 5.98 16.57
CA GLY A 56 10.14 7.33 16.76
C GLY A 56 8.64 7.50 16.67
N CYS A 57 8.00 7.36 15.51
CA CYS A 57 6.58 7.68 15.33
C CYS A 57 5.75 6.42 15.15
N TRP A 58 5.13 5.92 16.23
CA TRP A 58 4.34 4.69 16.23
C TRP A 58 3.15 4.72 15.27
N ILE A 59 2.46 5.85 15.20
CA ILE A 59 1.26 6.02 14.41
C ILE A 59 1.52 5.99 12.90
N ARG A 60 2.67 6.52 12.47
CA ARG A 60 3.05 6.61 11.05
C ARG A 60 3.19 5.26 10.36
N ARG A 61 3.46 4.22 11.13
CA ARG A 61 3.65 2.87 10.60
C ARG A 61 2.34 2.20 10.21
N PHE A 62 1.26 2.55 10.89
CA PHE A 62 0.01 1.80 10.82
C PHE A 62 -1.13 2.58 10.16
N PHE A 63 -1.04 3.91 10.17
CA PHE A 63 -2.13 4.78 9.76
C PHE A 63 -1.75 5.72 8.63
N PRO A 64 -2.72 6.09 7.78
CA PRO A 64 -2.50 7.05 6.70
C PRO A 64 -2.20 8.45 7.24
N SER A 65 -1.61 9.30 6.39
CA SER A 65 -1.13 10.62 6.79
C SER A 65 -2.23 11.52 7.38
N ASN A 66 -3.46 11.40 6.91
CA ASN A 66 -4.60 12.15 7.45
C ASN A 66 -4.91 11.79 8.91
N VAL A 67 -4.71 10.54 9.32
CA VAL A 67 -4.83 10.11 10.72
C VAL A 67 -3.62 10.55 11.53
N VAL A 68 -2.42 10.38 10.99
CA VAL A 68 -1.17 10.83 11.63
C VAL A 68 -1.22 12.31 11.95
N ASN A 69 -1.77 13.14 11.06
CA ASN A 69 -1.86 14.58 11.24
C ASN A 69 -2.87 15.00 12.32
N GLN A 70 -3.86 14.17 12.63
CA GLN A 70 -4.82 14.40 13.72
C GLN A 70 -4.30 13.93 15.08
N CYS A 71 -3.19 13.19 15.13
CA CYS A 71 -2.57 12.78 16.38
C CYS A 71 -1.99 13.98 17.11
N PRO A 72 -2.33 14.21 18.37
CA PRO A 72 -1.69 15.24 19.18
C PRO A 72 -0.16 15.10 19.15
N PHE A 73 0.52 16.22 18.97
CA PHE A 73 1.98 16.25 18.81
C PHE A 73 2.70 15.53 19.94
N ASP A 74 2.22 15.73 21.17
CA ASP A 74 2.79 15.25 22.40
C ASP A 74 2.86 13.72 22.48
N ILE A 75 1.89 13.01 21.89
CA ILE A 75 1.83 11.54 21.87
C ILE A 75 2.19 10.93 20.51
N ARG A 76 2.58 11.73 19.53
CA ARG A 76 2.88 11.27 18.16
C ARG A 76 4.10 10.35 18.09
N THR A 77 5.06 10.56 18.99
CA THR A 77 6.26 9.73 19.09
C THR A 77 6.08 8.60 20.11
N ASN A 78 6.86 7.53 19.98
CA ASN A 78 6.88 6.45 20.97
C ASN A 78 7.27 6.97 22.37
N GLN A 79 8.23 7.89 22.42
CA GLN A 79 8.67 8.47 23.68
C GLN A 79 7.60 9.38 24.30
N GLY A 80 6.97 10.24 23.49
CA GLY A 80 5.87 11.09 23.94
C GLY A 80 4.69 10.26 24.47
N LEU A 81 4.27 9.23 23.70
CA LEU A 81 3.22 8.31 24.15
C LEU A 81 3.59 7.62 25.47
N LYS A 82 4.83 7.16 25.63
CA LYS A 82 5.31 6.52 26.86
C LYS A 82 5.28 7.46 28.07
N ASN A 83 5.64 8.72 27.85
CA ASN A 83 5.72 9.71 28.94
C ASN A 83 4.32 10.17 29.40
N ILE A 84 3.40 10.40 28.46
CA ILE A 84 2.08 10.99 28.73
C ILE A 84 1.02 9.92 28.99
N MET A 85 1.09 8.79 28.28
CA MET A 85 0.10 7.71 28.32
C MET A 85 0.80 6.36 28.56
N PRO A 86 1.43 6.13 29.73
CA PRO A 86 2.29 4.96 29.97
C PRO A 86 1.54 3.62 29.92
N GLU A 87 0.31 3.54 30.42
CA GLU A 87 -0.47 2.30 30.38
C GLU A 87 -0.95 1.99 28.96
N VAL A 88 -1.35 3.02 28.20
CA VAL A 88 -1.65 2.90 26.77
C VAL A 88 -0.41 2.44 26.00
N PHE A 89 0.75 3.05 26.25
CA PHE A 89 2.01 2.65 25.60
C PHE A 89 2.32 1.17 25.88
N LYS A 90 2.22 0.74 27.15
CA LYS A 90 2.46 -0.65 27.55
C LYS A 90 1.50 -1.63 26.86
N SER A 91 0.22 -1.27 26.73
CA SER A 91 -0.78 -2.08 26.05
C SER A 91 -0.52 -2.16 24.55
N LEU A 92 -0.27 -1.02 23.88
CA LEU A 92 0.00 -0.97 22.45
C LEU A 92 1.37 -1.58 22.07
N SER A 93 2.28 -1.76 23.02
CA SER A 93 3.58 -2.43 22.80
C SER A 93 3.45 -3.95 22.68
N LYS A 94 2.33 -4.54 23.14
CA LYS A 94 2.09 -5.98 23.04
C LYS A 94 1.68 -6.33 21.60
N GLU A 95 2.11 -7.52 21.15
CA GLU A 95 1.68 -8.09 19.88
C GLU A 95 0.42 -8.93 20.09
N TYR A 96 -0.53 -8.85 19.14
CA TYR A 96 -1.73 -9.68 19.10
C TYR A 96 -1.77 -10.40 17.76
N PHE A 97 -1.79 -11.72 17.80
CA PHE A 97 -1.76 -12.57 16.61
C PHE A 97 -2.70 -13.76 16.75
N VAL A 98 -2.96 -14.39 15.63
CA VAL A 98 -3.62 -15.70 15.52
C VAL A 98 -2.70 -16.63 14.74
N ASP A 99 -2.74 -17.90 15.06
CA ASP A 99 -2.02 -18.91 14.30
C ASP A 99 -2.67 -19.11 12.94
N ILE A 100 -1.83 -19.32 11.91
CA ILE A 100 -2.27 -19.58 10.55
C ILE A 100 -1.72 -20.93 10.05
N LYS A 101 -2.51 -21.52 9.15
CA LYS A 101 -2.21 -22.82 8.53
C LYS A 101 -2.19 -22.68 7.01
N LYS A 102 -1.60 -23.64 6.32
CA LYS A 102 -1.60 -23.68 4.85
C LYS A 102 -3.01 -23.66 4.25
N SER A 103 -3.98 -24.25 4.94
CA SER A 103 -5.41 -24.24 4.53
C SER A 103 -6.02 -22.84 4.41
N ASP A 104 -5.48 -21.84 5.13
CA ASP A 104 -6.02 -20.46 5.09
C ASP A 104 -5.74 -19.77 3.75
N PHE A 105 -4.87 -20.33 2.93
CA PHE A 105 -4.47 -19.81 1.61
C PHE A 105 -5.20 -20.48 0.44
N LYS A 106 -6.14 -21.39 0.69
CA LYS A 106 -6.84 -22.20 -0.34
C LYS A 106 -7.53 -21.40 -1.44
N GLU A 107 -7.91 -20.15 -1.14
CA GLU A 107 -8.58 -19.27 -2.09
C GLU A 107 -7.61 -18.54 -3.04
N ILE A 108 -6.33 -18.58 -2.78
CA ILE A 108 -5.30 -17.93 -3.63
C ILE A 108 -4.87 -18.93 -4.70
N LYS A 109 -4.99 -18.51 -5.96
CA LYS A 109 -4.67 -19.36 -7.11
C LYS A 109 -3.17 -19.41 -7.40
N ASN A 110 -2.77 -20.46 -8.11
CA ASN A 110 -1.41 -20.66 -8.62
C ASN A 110 -0.32 -20.79 -7.55
N ILE A 111 -0.66 -21.10 -6.30
CA ILE A 111 0.36 -21.40 -5.28
C ILE A 111 1.03 -22.73 -5.63
N LYS A 112 2.34 -22.70 -5.85
CA LYS A 112 3.18 -23.89 -6.10
C LYS A 112 3.79 -24.42 -4.81
N LYS A 113 4.33 -23.53 -3.97
CA LYS A 113 4.85 -23.89 -2.66
C LYS A 113 4.47 -22.86 -1.61
N ILE A 114 4.19 -23.36 -0.39
CA ILE A 114 3.95 -22.55 0.79
C ILE A 114 4.69 -23.15 1.98
N TYR A 115 5.43 -22.31 2.68
CA TYR A 115 6.12 -22.67 3.89
C TYR A 115 5.83 -21.67 5.00
N LEU A 116 5.35 -22.18 6.13
CA LEU A 116 5.04 -21.41 7.34
C LEU A 116 6.00 -21.86 8.44
N GLU A 117 6.76 -20.94 9.01
CA GLU A 117 7.74 -21.19 10.04
C GLU A 117 7.37 -20.54 11.37
N ASN A 118 7.73 -21.18 12.49
CA ASN A 118 7.53 -20.59 13.80
C ASN A 118 8.58 -19.51 14.05
N PRO A 119 8.20 -18.23 14.29
CA PRO A 119 9.14 -17.15 14.53
C PRO A 119 9.97 -17.35 15.81
N ASP A 120 9.44 -18.06 16.80
CA ASP A 120 10.15 -18.31 18.07
C ASP A 120 11.30 -19.29 17.83
N GLN A 121 11.10 -20.32 16.99
CA GLN A 121 12.17 -21.25 16.59
C GLN A 121 13.29 -20.55 15.79
N PHE A 122 12.90 -19.63 14.90
CA PHE A 122 13.87 -18.79 14.19
C PHE A 122 14.71 -17.95 15.17
N GLU A 123 14.06 -17.30 16.15
CA GLU A 123 14.74 -16.46 17.15
C GLU A 123 15.73 -17.28 18.00
N LEU A 124 15.35 -18.48 18.40
CA LEU A 124 16.23 -19.42 19.12
C LEU A 124 17.42 -19.84 18.27
N LYS A 125 17.15 -20.28 17.03
CA LYS A 125 18.18 -20.80 16.11
C LYS A 125 19.22 -19.75 15.76
N TYR A 126 18.79 -18.52 15.43
CA TYR A 126 19.69 -17.47 14.96
C TYR A 126 20.05 -16.43 16.01
N LYS A 127 19.57 -16.60 17.24
CA LYS A 127 19.84 -15.72 18.39
C LYS A 127 19.55 -14.23 18.07
N THR A 128 18.47 -13.98 17.33
CA THR A 128 18.08 -12.61 16.92
C THR A 128 16.58 -12.42 16.91
N LYS A 129 16.14 -11.28 17.44
CA LYS A 129 14.74 -10.80 17.38
C LYS A 129 14.53 -9.67 16.36
N LEU A 130 15.59 -9.31 15.63
CA LEU A 130 15.57 -8.16 14.71
C LEU A 130 14.64 -8.39 13.54
N ASN A 131 13.69 -7.49 13.31
CA ASN A 131 12.77 -7.55 12.17
C ASN A 131 13.48 -7.56 10.82
N ARG A 132 14.63 -6.90 10.70
CA ARG A 132 15.47 -6.93 9.48
C ARG A 132 15.97 -8.34 9.18
N SER A 133 16.44 -9.07 10.20
CA SER A 133 16.90 -10.44 10.07
C SER A 133 15.78 -11.37 9.61
N LYS A 134 14.60 -11.24 10.22
CA LYS A 134 13.39 -11.97 9.82
C LYS A 134 12.97 -11.66 8.37
N MET A 135 13.10 -10.42 7.94
CA MET A 135 12.77 -10.00 6.57
C MET A 135 13.74 -10.62 5.55
N TRP A 136 15.04 -10.47 5.76
CA TRP A 136 16.06 -11.01 4.84
C TRP A 136 16.03 -12.55 4.78
N TYR A 137 15.82 -13.18 5.94
CA TYR A 137 15.62 -14.64 6.00
C TYR A 137 14.39 -15.06 5.21
N GLY A 138 13.27 -14.36 5.36
CA GLY A 138 12.05 -14.66 4.61
C GLY A 138 12.22 -14.53 3.10
N MET A 139 12.95 -13.50 2.64
CA MET A 139 13.32 -13.34 1.23
C MET A 139 14.12 -14.56 0.73
N TYR A 140 15.18 -14.91 1.45
CA TYR A 140 16.06 -16.01 1.10
C TYR A 140 15.33 -17.35 1.09
N ARG A 141 14.54 -17.66 2.13
CA ARG A 141 13.76 -18.90 2.20
C ARG A 141 12.73 -19.00 1.09
N ASN A 142 12.09 -17.90 0.74
CA ASN A 142 11.14 -17.90 -0.38
C ASN A 142 11.85 -18.18 -1.71
N TYR A 143 13.01 -17.58 -1.92
CA TYR A 143 13.82 -17.90 -3.10
C TYR A 143 14.25 -19.39 -3.13
N GLN A 144 14.57 -19.98 -1.99
CA GLN A 144 14.86 -21.43 -1.93
C GLN A 144 13.65 -22.28 -2.36
N LEU A 145 12.42 -21.93 -1.91
CA LEU A 145 11.20 -22.64 -2.34
C LEU A 145 10.99 -22.58 -3.85
N LEU A 146 11.29 -21.44 -4.46
CA LEU A 146 11.26 -21.27 -5.90
C LEU A 146 12.29 -22.18 -6.58
N CYS A 147 13.54 -22.16 -6.12
CA CYS A 147 14.60 -22.98 -6.68
C CYS A 147 14.34 -24.50 -6.53
N GLU A 148 13.70 -24.91 -5.44
CA GLU A 148 13.26 -26.30 -5.26
C GLU A 148 12.23 -26.69 -6.33
N TYR A 149 11.24 -25.84 -6.57
CA TYR A 149 10.21 -26.09 -7.58
C TYR A 149 10.79 -26.09 -9.01
N GLU A 150 11.71 -25.17 -9.32
CA GLU A 150 12.43 -25.15 -10.60
C GLU A 150 13.17 -26.47 -10.86
N ARG A 151 13.86 -27.01 -9.85
CA ARG A 151 14.59 -28.30 -9.95
C ARG A 151 13.64 -29.49 -10.14
N GLU A 152 12.54 -29.52 -9.37
CA GLU A 152 11.54 -30.57 -9.45
C GLU A 152 10.86 -30.65 -10.82
N ASN A 153 10.77 -29.51 -11.53
CA ASN A 153 10.05 -29.39 -12.81
C ASN A 153 10.99 -29.13 -14.01
N ASN A 154 12.30 -29.16 -13.81
CA ASN A 154 13.34 -29.00 -14.84
C ASN A 154 13.18 -27.75 -15.71
N PHE A 155 12.96 -26.58 -15.09
CA PHE A 155 12.95 -25.30 -15.80
C PHE A 155 13.44 -24.17 -14.88
N LYS A 156 13.52 -22.94 -15.43
CA LYS A 156 13.76 -21.69 -14.68
C LYS A 156 12.75 -20.64 -15.04
N TYR A 157 12.42 -19.78 -14.08
CA TYR A 157 11.66 -18.55 -14.33
C TYR A 157 12.52 -17.52 -15.02
N ASP A 158 11.93 -16.70 -15.90
CA ASP A 158 12.60 -15.57 -16.52
C ASP A 158 12.63 -14.35 -15.58
N PHE A 159 11.50 -14.11 -14.90
CA PHE A 159 11.33 -12.98 -13.99
C PHE A 159 10.82 -13.41 -12.62
N ILE A 160 11.22 -12.64 -11.60
CA ILE A 160 10.72 -12.80 -10.23
C ILE A 160 10.15 -11.47 -9.78
N VAL A 161 8.96 -11.50 -9.17
CA VAL A 161 8.36 -10.41 -8.41
C VAL A 161 8.40 -10.80 -6.94
N ALA A 162 9.07 -10.02 -6.12
CA ALA A 162 9.14 -10.24 -4.68
C ALA A 162 8.35 -9.17 -3.95
N THR A 163 7.41 -9.56 -3.09
CA THR A 163 6.48 -8.63 -2.44
C THR A 163 6.06 -9.11 -1.05
N ARG A 164 5.46 -8.18 -0.29
CA ARG A 164 4.89 -8.47 1.04
C ARG A 164 3.40 -8.82 0.93
N PRO A 165 2.89 -9.61 1.90
CA PRO A 165 1.49 -10.03 1.90
C PRO A 165 0.51 -8.99 2.46
N ASP A 166 0.99 -7.91 3.06
CA ASP A 166 0.22 -6.98 3.90
C ASP A 166 0.00 -5.60 3.27
N ARG A 167 0.21 -5.48 1.97
CA ARG A 167 0.07 -4.22 1.23
C ARG A 167 -0.78 -4.40 -0.01
N ASP A 168 -1.72 -3.50 -0.20
CA ASP A 168 -2.54 -3.46 -1.42
C ASP A 168 -1.85 -2.67 -2.53
N HIS A 169 -2.19 -2.99 -3.76
CA HIS A 169 -1.79 -2.27 -4.96
C HIS A 169 -3.01 -1.77 -5.73
N GLU A 170 -2.84 -0.68 -6.47
CA GLU A 170 -3.77 -0.20 -7.48
C GLU A 170 -3.15 -0.38 -8.87
N GLY A 171 -3.99 -0.64 -9.88
CA GLY A 171 -3.53 -0.93 -11.23
C GLY A 171 -3.07 -2.38 -11.41
N GLN A 172 -2.37 -2.64 -12.50
CA GLN A 172 -1.87 -3.98 -12.84
C GLN A 172 -0.41 -3.91 -13.30
N LEU A 173 0.42 -4.79 -12.75
CA LEU A 173 1.79 -4.97 -13.24
C LEU A 173 1.75 -5.75 -14.55
N LYS A 174 2.32 -5.18 -15.61
CA LYS A 174 2.34 -5.77 -16.95
C LYS A 174 3.69 -6.40 -17.24
N ILE A 175 3.70 -7.47 -18.03
CA ILE A 175 4.92 -8.20 -18.40
C ILE A 175 5.91 -7.30 -19.16
N GLU A 176 5.41 -6.41 -20.00
CA GLU A 176 6.23 -5.48 -20.79
C GLU A 176 7.08 -4.56 -19.89
N SER A 177 6.65 -4.32 -18.66
CA SER A 177 7.43 -3.56 -17.68
C SER A 177 8.65 -4.33 -17.16
N LEU A 178 8.63 -5.65 -17.25
CA LEU A 178 9.73 -6.51 -16.85
C LEU A 178 10.66 -6.84 -18.04
N GLU A 179 10.10 -6.97 -19.23
CA GLU A 179 10.83 -7.32 -20.45
C GLU A 179 11.79 -6.22 -20.94
N VAL A 180 11.57 -4.96 -20.53
CA VAL A 180 12.47 -3.85 -20.85
C VAL A 180 13.69 -3.78 -19.93
N LEU A 181 13.75 -4.59 -18.87
CA LEU A 181 14.86 -4.63 -17.93
C LEU A 181 16.03 -5.43 -18.48
N ASN A 182 17.24 -4.89 -18.34
CA ASN A 182 18.46 -5.63 -18.59
C ASN A 182 18.75 -6.64 -17.45
N SER A 183 19.66 -7.57 -17.69
CA SER A 183 19.98 -8.66 -16.76
C SER A 183 20.45 -8.19 -15.38
N ASN A 184 20.98 -6.96 -15.26
CA ASN A 184 21.43 -6.35 -14.00
C ASN A 184 20.49 -5.23 -13.51
N GLU A 185 19.25 -5.21 -13.93
CA GLU A 185 18.28 -4.18 -13.56
C GLU A 185 17.12 -4.77 -12.79
N ILE A 186 16.63 -4.02 -11.80
CA ILE A 186 15.40 -4.35 -11.07
C ILE A 186 14.52 -3.12 -10.93
N LEU A 187 13.23 -3.37 -10.81
CA LEU A 187 12.21 -2.37 -10.63
C LEU A 187 11.73 -2.36 -9.17
N GLU A 188 11.77 -1.22 -8.52
CA GLU A 188 11.16 -1.03 -7.20
C GLU A 188 9.66 -0.74 -7.35
N LEU A 189 8.81 -1.57 -6.75
CA LEU A 189 7.36 -1.47 -6.87
C LEU A 189 6.70 -0.60 -5.78
N GLN A 190 7.48 0.08 -4.95
CA GLN A 190 6.94 0.75 -3.77
C GLN A 190 6.76 2.25 -3.92
N GLY A 191 7.40 2.86 -4.91
CA GLY A 191 7.23 4.27 -5.24
C GLY A 191 7.76 5.27 -4.21
N HIS A 192 8.74 4.89 -3.40
CA HIS A 192 9.45 5.79 -2.51
C HIS A 192 10.75 6.27 -3.14
N LEU A 193 11.21 7.45 -2.70
CA LEU A 193 12.54 7.96 -3.05
C LEU A 193 13.61 7.11 -2.35
N GLY A 194 14.05 6.06 -3.01
CA GLY A 194 15.07 5.13 -2.54
C GLY A 194 14.53 3.74 -2.20
N PRO A 195 15.40 2.73 -2.21
CA PRO A 195 15.04 1.33 -2.06
C PRO A 195 14.48 1.08 -0.65
N ALA A 196 13.16 0.97 -0.57
CA ALA A 196 12.45 0.69 0.68
C ALA A 196 12.55 -0.79 1.09
N GLY A 197 13.15 -1.65 0.25
CA GLY A 197 13.51 -3.01 0.58
C GLY A 197 12.36 -4.00 0.72
N GLU A 198 11.16 -3.66 0.24
CA GLU A 198 9.98 -4.47 0.51
C GLU A 198 9.36 -5.10 -0.74
N LYS A 199 9.56 -4.54 -1.94
CA LYS A 199 8.89 -4.97 -3.16
C LYS A 199 9.71 -4.65 -4.39
N PHE A 200 10.11 -5.69 -5.10
CA PHE A 200 10.93 -5.57 -6.30
C PHE A 200 10.51 -6.56 -7.36
N ALA A 201 10.80 -6.24 -8.61
CA ALA A 201 10.60 -7.14 -9.73
C ALA A 201 11.75 -7.00 -10.72
N GLY A 202 12.12 -8.09 -11.37
CA GLY A 202 13.17 -8.06 -12.38
C GLY A 202 13.59 -9.43 -12.88
N PRO A 203 14.62 -9.48 -13.73
CA PRO A 203 15.21 -10.71 -14.21
C PRO A 203 15.64 -11.61 -13.06
N ARG A 204 15.49 -12.93 -13.26
CA ARG A 204 15.73 -13.95 -12.23
C ARG A 204 17.08 -13.79 -11.51
N GLU A 205 18.16 -13.54 -12.24
CA GLU A 205 19.49 -13.48 -11.64
C GLU A 205 19.68 -12.23 -10.77
N SER A 206 19.21 -11.06 -11.20
CA SER A 206 19.23 -9.85 -10.36
C SER A 206 18.40 -10.02 -9.10
N MET A 207 17.21 -10.63 -9.22
CA MET A 207 16.35 -10.93 -8.08
C MET A 207 16.96 -12.00 -7.16
N ARG A 208 17.70 -12.99 -7.68
CA ARG A 208 18.46 -13.93 -6.90
C ARG A 208 19.48 -13.21 -6.00
N LEU A 209 20.26 -12.33 -6.58
CA LEU A 209 21.25 -11.56 -5.82
C LEU A 209 20.57 -10.69 -4.75
N TRP A 210 19.48 -10.02 -5.09
CA TRP A 210 18.73 -9.23 -4.13
C TRP A 210 18.17 -10.06 -2.98
N MET A 211 17.62 -11.24 -3.26
CA MET A 211 17.02 -12.12 -2.25
C MET A 211 18.07 -12.88 -1.41
N SER A 212 19.33 -12.93 -1.84
CA SER A 212 20.42 -13.68 -1.17
C SER A 212 21.11 -12.92 -0.04
N ILE A 213 20.70 -11.70 0.27
CA ILE A 213 21.36 -10.87 1.30
C ILE A 213 21.48 -11.58 2.66
N TRP A 214 20.53 -12.43 3.02
CA TRP A 214 20.58 -13.20 4.26
C TRP A 214 21.75 -14.18 4.27
N GLU A 215 21.95 -14.93 3.19
CA GLU A 215 23.04 -15.89 3.06
C GLU A 215 24.39 -15.18 3.19
N TYR A 216 24.56 -14.09 2.46
CA TYR A 216 25.74 -13.26 2.55
C TYR A 216 25.97 -12.74 3.97
N ALA A 217 24.93 -12.27 4.65
CA ALA A 217 25.00 -11.78 6.03
C ALA A 217 25.42 -12.87 7.02
N GLN A 218 25.06 -14.14 6.78
CA GLN A 218 25.50 -15.26 7.61
C GLN A 218 26.96 -15.62 7.38
N LEU A 219 27.44 -15.56 6.13
CA LEU A 219 28.83 -15.83 5.76
C LEU A 219 29.78 -14.72 6.23
N ASN A 220 29.32 -13.47 6.20
CA ASN A 220 30.11 -12.29 6.49
C ASN A 220 29.59 -11.52 7.70
N LYS A 221 29.47 -12.19 8.83
CA LYS A 221 28.91 -11.63 10.09
C LYS A 221 29.52 -10.27 10.47
N ARG A 222 30.82 -10.07 10.28
CA ARG A 222 31.53 -8.82 10.59
C ARG A 222 31.05 -7.61 9.77
N LEU A 223 30.68 -7.83 8.52
CA LEU A 223 30.21 -6.73 7.64
C LEU A 223 28.79 -6.24 7.96
N PHE A 224 28.00 -7.05 8.65
CA PHE A 224 26.59 -6.72 8.98
C PHE A 224 26.39 -6.36 10.47
N PHE A 225 27.38 -6.57 11.33
CA PHE A 225 27.40 -6.11 12.71
C PHE A 225 27.93 -4.68 12.81
N PHE A 226 27.25 -3.74 12.13
CA PHE A 226 27.53 -2.32 12.30
C PHE A 226 27.12 -1.76 13.68
N ASN A 227 26.81 -2.63 14.63
CA ASN A 227 26.64 -2.21 16.03
C ASN A 227 27.95 -1.71 16.65
N ASP A 228 29.10 -2.10 16.08
CA ASP A 228 30.43 -1.68 16.53
C ASP A 228 30.88 -0.34 15.90
N PHE A 229 30.09 0.19 14.96
CA PHE A 229 30.31 1.52 14.38
C PHE A 229 29.21 2.48 14.85
N PRO A 230 29.39 3.16 15.99
CA PRO A 230 28.36 4.05 16.56
C PRO A 230 28.01 5.25 15.67
N ILE A 231 28.82 5.53 14.64
CA ILE A 231 28.67 6.67 13.73
C ILE A 231 27.67 6.37 12.58
N LEU A 232 27.45 5.12 12.22
CA LEU A 232 26.58 4.74 11.08
C LEU A 232 25.41 3.87 11.53
N LYS A 233 24.33 4.49 12.01
CA LYS A 233 23.02 3.82 12.17
C LYS A 233 22.42 3.55 10.78
N ILE A 234 23.02 2.61 10.04
CA ILE A 234 22.55 2.22 8.72
C ILE A 234 21.24 1.46 8.88
N SER A 235 20.18 1.95 8.22
CA SER A 235 18.88 1.26 8.21
C SER A 235 18.95 -0.04 7.40
N PRO A 236 18.05 -1.02 7.65
CA PRO A 236 17.96 -2.22 6.83
C PRO A 236 17.80 -1.94 5.34
N HIS A 237 17.13 -0.86 4.99
CA HIS A 237 16.90 -0.42 3.62
C HIS A 237 18.17 0.11 2.96
N GLN A 238 18.98 0.87 3.70
CA GLN A 238 20.30 1.34 3.23
C GLN A 238 21.25 0.16 2.99
N LEU A 239 21.24 -0.86 3.84
CA LEU A 239 22.03 -2.06 3.63
C LEU A 239 21.61 -2.83 2.38
N LEU A 240 20.30 -2.93 2.10
CA LEU A 240 19.80 -3.52 0.85
C LEU A 240 20.26 -2.70 -0.36
N HIS A 241 20.22 -1.37 -0.28
CA HIS A 241 20.72 -0.53 -1.35
C HIS A 241 22.23 -0.73 -1.58
N TYR A 242 23.02 -0.73 -0.52
CA TYR A 242 24.44 -1.03 -0.60
C TYR A 242 24.70 -2.40 -1.25
N TRP A 243 23.90 -3.41 -0.86
CA TRP A 243 23.98 -4.74 -1.44
C TRP A 243 23.70 -4.76 -2.95
N LEU A 244 22.75 -3.97 -3.43
CA LEU A 244 22.49 -3.80 -4.86
C LEU A 244 23.69 -3.16 -5.57
N VAL A 245 24.26 -2.10 -4.99
CA VAL A 245 25.42 -1.38 -5.57
C VAL A 245 26.64 -2.29 -5.69
N VAL A 246 27.00 -3.02 -4.64
CA VAL A 246 28.18 -3.91 -4.68
C VAL A 246 28.01 -5.09 -5.65
N ASN A 247 26.77 -5.48 -5.96
CA ASN A 247 26.48 -6.49 -6.96
C ASN A 247 26.21 -5.89 -8.36
N ASN A 248 26.47 -4.61 -8.56
CA ASN A 248 26.23 -3.89 -9.82
C ASN A 248 24.79 -4.02 -10.33
N ILE A 249 23.81 -4.03 -9.42
CA ILE A 249 22.39 -4.07 -9.76
C ILE A 249 21.86 -2.64 -9.75
N LYS A 250 21.30 -2.21 -10.88
CA LYS A 250 20.61 -0.94 -11.01
C LYS A 250 19.16 -1.08 -10.57
N CYS A 251 18.72 -0.19 -9.70
CA CYS A 251 17.36 -0.16 -9.21
C CYS A 251 16.62 1.07 -9.75
N TYR A 252 15.52 0.85 -10.45
CA TYR A 252 14.67 1.90 -10.98
C TYR A 252 13.41 2.07 -10.14
N PRO A 253 13.08 3.30 -9.74
CA PRO A 253 11.84 3.55 -9.02
C PRO A 253 10.61 3.42 -9.95
N LEU A 254 9.50 3.01 -9.38
CA LEU A 254 8.21 2.83 -10.06
C LEU A 254 7.78 4.04 -10.92
N TYR A 255 8.19 5.24 -10.55
CA TYR A 255 7.82 6.49 -11.21
C TYR A 255 8.79 6.93 -12.31
N ASP A 256 9.78 6.12 -12.64
CA ASP A 256 10.65 6.43 -13.78
C ASP A 256 9.78 6.47 -15.05
N LYS A 257 9.89 7.60 -15.78
CA LYS A 257 9.09 7.86 -16.99
C LYS A 257 9.27 6.79 -18.07
N ASN A 258 10.41 6.09 -18.06
CA ASN A 258 10.75 5.06 -19.03
C ASN A 258 9.95 3.78 -18.83
N PHE A 259 9.46 3.48 -17.61
CA PHE A 259 8.76 2.23 -17.31
C PHE A 259 7.24 2.30 -17.48
N LYS A 260 6.66 3.46 -17.81
CA LYS A 260 5.21 3.67 -18.08
C LYS A 260 4.25 3.05 -17.05
N LEU A 261 4.69 2.87 -15.81
CA LEU A 261 3.90 2.28 -14.73
C LEU A 261 2.95 3.30 -14.06
N LYS A 262 2.42 4.25 -14.84
CA LYS A 262 1.56 5.35 -14.35
C LYS A 262 0.32 4.89 -13.58
N ASP A 263 -0.11 3.65 -13.79
CA ASP A 263 -1.35 3.12 -13.24
C ASP A 263 -1.14 2.10 -12.12
N PHE A 264 0.12 1.86 -11.69
CA PHE A 264 0.44 0.95 -10.60
C PHE A 264 0.86 1.72 -9.36
N ASN A 265 0.05 1.69 -8.32
CA ASN A 265 0.26 2.36 -7.05
C ASN A 265 0.23 1.37 -5.88
N ASN A 266 0.85 1.76 -4.79
CA ASN A 266 0.94 0.98 -3.57
C ASN A 266 0.25 1.68 -2.40
N SER A 267 -0.60 0.96 -1.67
CA SER A 267 -1.16 1.45 -0.42
C SER A 267 -0.12 1.43 0.70
N LEU A 268 0.00 2.54 1.41
CA LEU A 268 0.89 2.66 2.58
C LEU A 268 0.29 2.05 3.85
N CYS A 269 -1.01 1.75 3.86
CA CYS A 269 -1.73 1.26 5.03
C CYS A 269 -1.91 -0.25 4.99
N ILE A 270 -1.82 -0.88 6.15
CA ILE A 270 -2.12 -2.30 6.31
C ILE A 270 -3.63 -2.45 6.49
N ARG A 271 -4.29 -3.11 5.55
CA ARG A 271 -5.73 -3.36 5.59
C ARG A 271 -6.12 -4.19 6.82
N GLY A 272 -7.20 -3.79 7.50
CA GLY A 272 -7.79 -4.56 8.59
C GLY A 272 -6.92 -4.67 9.84
N LEU A 273 -5.88 -3.85 9.98
CA LEU A 273 -5.14 -3.74 11.22
C LEU A 273 -6.03 -3.06 12.26
N LYS A 274 -6.20 -3.70 13.42
CA LYS A 274 -7.05 -3.18 14.50
C LYS A 274 -6.20 -2.84 15.71
N ILE A 275 -6.41 -1.65 16.25
CA ILE A 275 -5.87 -1.31 17.58
C ILE A 275 -6.50 -2.25 18.61
N PRO A 276 -5.70 -2.81 19.54
CA PRO A 276 -6.24 -3.58 20.66
C PRO A 276 -7.24 -2.76 21.48
N ASP A 277 -8.14 -3.43 22.17
CA ASP A 277 -8.99 -2.73 23.14
C ASP A 277 -8.14 -2.17 24.29
N ILE A 278 -8.06 -0.85 24.30
CA ILE A 278 -7.30 -0.09 25.30
C ILE A 278 -8.19 0.80 26.16
N LYS A 279 -9.51 0.65 26.08
CA LYS A 279 -10.46 1.57 26.71
C LYS A 279 -10.19 1.79 28.20
N GLN A 280 -9.96 0.72 28.94
CA GLN A 280 -9.70 0.83 30.39
C GLN A 280 -8.38 1.53 30.72
N VAL A 281 -7.31 1.17 30.02
CA VAL A 281 -5.99 1.81 30.24
C VAL A 281 -5.96 3.24 29.74
N LEU A 282 -6.71 3.54 28.69
CA LEU A 282 -6.89 4.91 28.17
C LEU A 282 -7.56 5.80 29.20
N LEU A 283 -8.69 5.38 29.78
CA LEU A 283 -9.38 6.13 30.85
C LEU A 283 -8.46 6.38 32.04
N LYS A 284 -7.72 5.36 32.47
CA LYS A 284 -6.78 5.49 33.60
C LYS A 284 -5.68 6.53 33.37
N ASP A 285 -5.11 6.56 32.16
CA ASP A 285 -4.10 7.57 31.82
C ASP A 285 -4.73 8.95 31.63
N LEU A 286 -5.93 9.04 31.03
CA LEU A 286 -6.65 10.31 30.84
C LEU A 286 -7.06 10.93 32.19
N ASP A 287 -7.53 10.14 33.18
CA ASP A 287 -7.91 10.65 34.51
C ASP A 287 -6.72 11.28 35.25
N LYS A 288 -5.51 10.74 35.07
CA LYS A 288 -4.30 11.35 35.56
C LYS A 288 -3.98 12.65 34.83
N LEU A 289 -3.99 12.62 33.49
CA LEU A 289 -3.65 13.77 32.66
C LEU A 289 -4.65 14.92 32.80
N LYS A 290 -5.94 14.66 33.02
CA LYS A 290 -6.96 15.70 33.29
C LYS A 290 -6.65 16.56 34.51
N LYS A 291 -5.90 16.06 35.47
CA LYS A 291 -5.47 16.84 36.65
C LYS A 291 -4.44 17.91 36.29
N ASP A 292 -3.62 17.62 35.25
CA ASP A 292 -2.50 18.48 34.87
C ASP A 292 -2.80 19.31 33.63
N ASN A 293 -3.54 18.71 32.62
CA ASN A 293 -3.83 19.37 31.38
C ASN A 293 -5.14 18.82 30.72
N VAL A 294 -6.25 19.48 31.01
CA VAL A 294 -7.59 19.11 30.54
C VAL A 294 -7.71 19.16 29.01
N GLU A 295 -7.13 20.17 28.37
CA GLU A 295 -7.23 20.35 26.92
C GLU A 295 -6.48 19.24 26.17
N LEU A 296 -5.28 18.91 26.62
CA LEU A 296 -4.50 17.82 26.04
C LEU A 296 -5.22 16.48 26.25
N ALA A 297 -5.76 16.23 27.44
CA ALA A 297 -6.52 15.02 27.72
C ALA A 297 -7.72 14.86 26.76
N LYS A 298 -8.49 15.92 26.54
CA LYS A 298 -9.60 15.94 25.61
C LYS A 298 -9.17 15.71 24.16
N SER A 299 -8.07 16.32 23.74
CA SER A 299 -7.50 16.13 22.41
C SER A 299 -7.07 14.68 22.18
N ILE A 300 -6.44 14.04 23.17
CA ILE A 300 -6.04 12.63 23.13
C ILE A 300 -7.27 11.71 23.11
N GLU A 301 -8.27 11.98 23.95
CA GLU A 301 -9.53 11.22 23.99
C GLU A 301 -10.21 11.18 22.62
N ASN A 302 -10.42 12.35 22.01
CA ASN A 302 -11.00 12.48 20.66
C ASN A 302 -10.19 11.72 19.59
N PHE A 303 -8.87 11.75 19.70
CA PHE A 303 -8.00 11.03 18.78
C PHE A 303 -8.15 9.51 18.91
N PHE A 304 -8.18 8.97 20.12
CA PHE A 304 -8.39 7.52 20.31
C PHE A 304 -9.81 7.07 19.96
N GLU A 305 -10.82 7.92 20.12
CA GLU A 305 -12.16 7.68 19.60
C GLU A 305 -12.18 7.58 18.06
N LEU A 306 -11.47 8.49 17.38
CA LEU A 306 -11.26 8.40 15.94
C LEU A 306 -10.64 7.06 15.54
N LEU A 307 -9.58 6.63 16.23
CA LEU A 307 -8.92 5.36 15.97
C LEU A 307 -9.85 4.16 16.21
N SER A 308 -10.66 4.20 17.26
CA SER A 308 -11.60 3.13 17.62
C SER A 308 -12.79 3.03 16.66
N SER A 309 -13.26 4.15 16.14
CA SER A 309 -14.40 4.20 15.23
C SER A 309 -14.16 3.55 13.87
N GLN A 310 -12.91 3.21 13.54
CA GLN A 310 -12.46 2.69 12.25
C GLN A 310 -12.89 3.56 11.03
N LYS A 311 -13.43 4.76 11.28
CA LYS A 311 -13.83 5.68 10.20
C LYS A 311 -12.65 6.08 9.31
N TYR A 312 -11.43 6.05 9.85
CA TYR A 312 -10.21 6.31 9.10
C TYR A 312 -9.82 5.22 8.11
N ILE A 313 -10.24 3.95 8.33
CA ILE A 313 -9.95 2.83 7.40
C ILE A 313 -10.63 3.08 6.05
N MET A 314 -11.73 3.82 6.08
CA MET A 314 -12.50 4.25 4.91
C MET A 314 -12.11 5.66 4.45
N SER A 315 -11.12 6.31 5.06
CA SER A 315 -10.69 7.63 4.60
C SER A 315 -9.93 7.47 3.28
N ARG A 316 -10.71 7.61 2.24
CA ARG A 316 -10.34 7.63 0.83
C ARG A 316 -9.21 8.64 0.67
N GLY A 317 -8.18 8.31 -0.12
CA GLY A 317 -7.19 9.29 -0.55
C GLY A 317 -7.85 10.47 -1.26
N ALA A 318 -7.13 11.55 -1.48
CA ALA A 318 -7.67 12.70 -2.23
C ALA A 318 -8.22 12.29 -3.61
N VAL A 319 -7.62 11.29 -4.24
CA VAL A 319 -8.10 10.65 -5.48
C VAL A 319 -9.52 10.10 -5.30
N ASP A 320 -9.75 9.32 -4.25
CA ASP A 320 -11.05 8.71 -4.00
C ASP A 320 -12.09 9.75 -3.58
N ILE A 321 -11.69 10.77 -2.83
CA ILE A 321 -12.56 11.89 -2.50
C ILE A 321 -13.01 12.57 -3.79
N VAL A 322 -12.08 12.88 -4.71
CA VAL A 322 -12.40 13.53 -5.98
C VAL A 322 -13.21 12.62 -6.91
N LYS A 323 -12.93 11.32 -6.97
CA LYS A 323 -13.78 10.34 -7.71
C LYS A 323 -15.18 10.22 -7.12
N ASN A 324 -15.35 10.52 -5.84
CA ASN A 324 -16.66 10.56 -5.20
C ASN A 324 -17.40 11.92 -5.35
N HIS A 325 -16.76 12.94 -5.85
CA HIS A 325 -17.44 14.20 -6.17
C HIS A 325 -18.62 13.95 -7.14
N LEU A 326 -19.72 14.65 -6.92
CA LEU A 326 -20.90 14.55 -7.77
C LEU A 326 -20.54 14.78 -9.25
N SER A 327 -19.68 15.75 -9.53
CA SER A 327 -19.17 16.03 -10.87
C SER A 327 -18.53 14.82 -11.54
N TYR A 328 -17.65 14.08 -10.83
CA TYR A 328 -17.01 12.90 -11.41
C TYR A 328 -18.02 11.78 -11.67
N LYS A 329 -18.91 11.50 -10.71
CA LYS A 329 -19.94 10.44 -10.82
C LYS A 329 -20.91 10.68 -11.97
N LEU A 330 -21.43 11.91 -12.08
CA LEU A 330 -22.34 12.29 -13.16
C LEU A 330 -21.65 12.18 -14.53
N GLY A 331 -20.45 12.74 -14.65
CA GLY A 331 -19.69 12.66 -15.91
C GLY A 331 -19.33 11.24 -16.32
N GLN A 332 -18.97 10.37 -15.37
CA GLN A 332 -18.72 8.95 -15.65
C GLN A 332 -19.99 8.22 -16.09
N ALA A 333 -21.15 8.52 -15.49
CA ALA A 333 -22.42 7.94 -15.89
C ALA A 333 -22.79 8.34 -17.34
N MET A 334 -22.53 9.59 -17.72
CA MET A 334 -22.77 10.08 -19.08
C MET A 334 -21.83 9.41 -20.12
N ILE A 335 -20.54 9.26 -19.79
CA ILE A 335 -19.57 8.64 -20.71
C ILE A 335 -19.85 7.14 -20.91
N LYS A 336 -20.28 6.43 -19.86
CA LYS A 336 -20.57 5.01 -19.90
C LYS A 336 -21.90 4.67 -20.57
N CYS A 337 -22.74 5.65 -20.86
CA CYS A 337 -24.01 5.45 -21.54
C CYS A 337 -23.78 5.13 -23.02
N LYS A 338 -24.33 4.01 -23.50
CA LYS A 338 -24.26 3.55 -24.88
C LYS A 338 -25.67 3.38 -25.48
N ASN A 339 -25.84 3.79 -26.71
CA ASN A 339 -27.03 3.64 -27.58
C ASN A 339 -28.43 3.58 -26.90
N LEU A 340 -28.95 2.42 -26.56
CA LEU A 340 -30.30 2.24 -25.99
C LEU A 340 -30.47 2.71 -24.54
N ASP A 341 -29.36 2.99 -23.85
CA ASP A 341 -29.36 3.40 -22.43
C ASP A 341 -29.69 4.90 -22.19
N TYR A 342 -29.89 5.72 -23.26
CA TYR A 342 -30.13 7.16 -23.11
C TYR A 342 -31.40 7.48 -22.34
N LEU A 343 -32.47 6.70 -22.50
CA LEU A 343 -33.71 6.90 -21.74
C LEU A 343 -33.51 6.63 -20.25
N MET A 344 -32.67 5.64 -19.90
CA MET A 344 -32.35 5.31 -18.51
C MET A 344 -31.30 6.23 -17.91
N LEU A 345 -30.57 7.01 -18.73
CA LEU A 345 -29.53 7.92 -18.27
C LEU A 345 -30.10 8.98 -17.31
N VAL A 346 -31.25 9.57 -17.64
CA VAL A 346 -31.90 10.59 -16.80
C VAL A 346 -32.18 10.02 -15.42
N PHE A 347 -32.77 8.83 -15.33
CA PHE A 347 -33.05 8.16 -14.06
C PHE A 347 -31.77 7.84 -13.28
N ARG A 348 -30.70 7.40 -13.96
CA ARG A 348 -29.39 7.16 -13.34
C ARG A 348 -28.78 8.45 -12.78
N LEU A 349 -28.84 9.56 -13.52
CA LEU A 349 -28.33 10.86 -13.08
C LEU A 349 -29.11 11.39 -11.87
N LEU A 350 -30.44 11.29 -11.89
CA LEU A 350 -31.29 11.65 -10.75
C LEU A 350 -30.99 10.79 -9.52
N LYS A 351 -30.88 9.46 -9.69
CA LYS A 351 -30.50 8.53 -8.60
C LYS A 351 -29.14 8.89 -8.00
N ILE A 352 -28.14 9.21 -8.84
CA ILE A 352 -26.81 9.66 -8.37
C ILE A 352 -26.93 10.95 -7.59
N GLY A 353 -27.73 11.91 -8.06
CA GLY A 353 -27.96 13.20 -7.37
C GLY A 353 -28.62 13.02 -6.00
N ILE A 354 -29.68 12.21 -5.92
CA ILE A 354 -30.43 11.95 -4.67
C ILE A 354 -29.57 11.18 -3.67
N LEU A 355 -28.86 10.15 -4.13
CA LEU A 355 -28.03 9.31 -3.26
C LEU A 355 -26.70 9.97 -2.88
N HIS A 356 -26.33 11.06 -3.53
CA HIS A 356 -25.12 11.80 -3.21
C HIS A 356 -25.29 12.53 -1.89
N LYS A 357 -24.91 11.89 -0.77
CA LYS A 357 -24.82 12.59 0.52
C LYS A 357 -23.86 13.76 0.37
N LYS A 358 -24.32 14.97 0.66
CA LYS A 358 -23.48 16.16 0.77
C LYS A 358 -22.39 15.86 1.81
N LEU A 359 -21.19 15.57 1.36
CA LEU A 359 -20.01 15.57 2.21
C LEU A 359 -19.77 17.05 2.56
N SER A 360 -20.27 17.44 3.73
CA SER A 360 -20.31 18.82 4.18
C SER A 360 -18.98 19.31 4.74
N GLU A 361 -17.92 18.51 4.71
CA GLU A 361 -16.60 18.91 5.14
C GLU A 361 -15.74 19.21 3.93
N ILE A 362 -15.36 20.49 3.79
CA ILE A 362 -14.29 20.93 2.90
C ILE A 362 -12.99 20.41 3.50
N GLN A 363 -12.68 19.13 3.22
CA GLN A 363 -11.39 18.57 3.60
C GLN A 363 -10.33 19.22 2.72
N ASP A 364 -9.28 19.77 3.33
CA ASP A 364 -8.15 20.30 2.57
C ASP A 364 -7.44 19.13 1.90
N LEU A 365 -7.71 18.95 0.60
CA LEU A 365 -7.12 17.86 -0.19
C LEU A 365 -5.59 17.91 -0.23
N LYS A 366 -4.96 19.05 0.08
CA LYS A 366 -3.50 19.20 0.13
C LYS A 366 -2.84 18.34 1.21
N MET A 367 -3.62 17.94 2.21
CA MET A 367 -3.13 17.09 3.30
C MET A 367 -2.96 15.62 2.91
N TYR A 368 -3.45 15.21 1.75
CA TYR A 368 -3.36 13.82 1.28
C TYR A 368 -2.13 13.62 0.40
N HIS A 369 -1.47 12.47 0.55
CA HIS A 369 -0.26 12.12 -0.21
C HIS A 369 -0.51 12.09 -1.73
N ASP A 370 -1.72 11.71 -2.15
CA ASP A 370 -2.17 11.61 -3.53
C ASP A 370 -2.87 12.90 -4.04
N TYR A 371 -2.61 14.04 -3.38
CA TYR A 371 -3.17 15.34 -3.76
C TYR A 371 -2.94 15.67 -5.24
N TYR A 372 -1.71 15.55 -5.71
CA TYR A 372 -1.38 15.87 -7.11
C TYR A 372 -2.12 14.97 -8.10
N GLU A 373 -2.29 13.69 -7.78
CA GLU A 373 -3.08 12.76 -8.57
C GLU A 373 -4.57 13.15 -8.57
N SER A 374 -5.09 13.56 -7.44
CA SER A 374 -6.46 14.05 -7.33
C SER A 374 -6.72 15.28 -8.20
N GLN A 375 -5.73 16.19 -8.32
CA GLN A 375 -5.84 17.35 -9.22
C GLN A 375 -5.85 16.94 -10.70
N LYS A 376 -5.15 15.85 -11.07
CA LYS A 376 -5.22 15.30 -12.44
C LYS A 376 -6.64 14.82 -12.75
N ILE A 377 -7.32 14.14 -11.82
CA ILE A 377 -8.70 13.67 -12.00
C ILE A 377 -9.67 14.83 -12.18
N LYS A 378 -9.49 15.95 -11.48
CA LYS A 378 -10.30 17.16 -11.70
C LYS A 378 -10.16 17.73 -13.11
N ARG A 379 -9.07 17.38 -13.81
CA ARG A 379 -8.84 17.76 -15.22
C ARG A 379 -9.34 16.72 -16.22
N TYR A 380 -9.92 15.59 -15.79
CA TYR A 380 -10.46 14.60 -16.71
C TYR A 380 -11.73 15.13 -17.40
N PHE A 381 -11.94 14.66 -18.64
CA PHE A 381 -13.14 14.97 -19.41
C PHE A 381 -14.42 14.65 -18.62
N SER A 382 -14.47 13.50 -17.95
CA SER A 382 -15.59 13.09 -17.10
C SER A 382 -15.89 14.10 -15.98
N TYR A 383 -14.86 14.59 -15.28
CA TYR A 383 -15.05 15.55 -14.20
C TYR A 383 -15.58 16.89 -14.72
N SER A 384 -15.00 17.37 -15.81
CA SER A 384 -15.43 18.63 -16.47
C SER A 384 -16.85 18.52 -17.02
N LEU A 385 -17.21 17.38 -17.62
CA LEU A 385 -18.54 17.09 -18.14
C LEU A 385 -19.61 17.14 -17.03
N GLY A 386 -19.35 16.48 -15.90
CA GLY A 386 -20.28 16.51 -14.77
C GLY A 386 -20.39 17.90 -14.12
N LYS A 387 -19.31 18.69 -14.12
CA LYS A 387 -19.33 20.08 -13.63
C LYS A 387 -20.23 20.98 -14.50
N ILE A 388 -20.15 20.83 -15.82
CA ILE A 388 -21.01 21.53 -16.77
C ILE A 388 -22.48 21.15 -16.56
N LEU A 389 -22.79 19.86 -16.35
CA LEU A 389 -24.15 19.39 -16.08
C LEU A 389 -24.71 19.96 -14.77
N ILE A 390 -23.92 19.96 -13.69
CA ILE A 390 -24.33 20.58 -12.41
C ILE A 390 -24.63 22.05 -12.57
N ASN A 391 -23.80 22.78 -13.33
CA ASN A 391 -24.01 24.21 -13.60
C ASN A 391 -25.27 24.45 -14.42
N ALA A 392 -25.52 23.61 -15.43
CA ALA A 392 -26.75 23.67 -16.23
C ALA A 392 -28.00 23.45 -15.37
N HIS A 393 -27.96 22.46 -14.48
CA HIS A 393 -29.05 22.15 -13.57
C HIS A 393 -29.32 23.31 -12.57
N LYS A 394 -28.25 23.89 -12.01
CA LYS A 394 -28.37 25.04 -11.11
C LYS A 394 -29.04 26.26 -11.78
N ASN A 395 -28.84 26.41 -13.08
CA ASN A 395 -29.34 27.57 -13.87
C ASN A 395 -30.46 27.15 -14.85
N TRP A 396 -31.17 26.04 -14.57
CA TRP A 396 -32.17 25.49 -15.48
C TRP A 396 -33.21 26.53 -15.94
N TYR A 397 -33.68 27.36 -15.02
CA TYR A 397 -34.66 28.44 -15.27
C TYR A 397 -34.12 29.65 -16.08
N LYS A 398 -32.78 29.75 -16.25
CA LYS A 398 -32.09 30.76 -17.06
C LYS A 398 -31.54 30.20 -18.37
N GLY A 399 -32.13 29.11 -18.88
CA GLY A 399 -31.65 28.45 -20.10
C GLY A 399 -30.39 27.63 -19.92
N GLY A 400 -30.10 27.19 -18.71
CA GLY A 400 -28.87 26.44 -18.38
C GLY A 400 -28.66 25.17 -19.21
N TYR A 401 -29.75 24.47 -19.56
CA TYR A 401 -29.65 23.27 -20.43
C TYR A 401 -29.36 23.59 -21.90
N ILE A 402 -29.76 24.77 -22.38
CA ILE A 402 -29.38 25.23 -23.73
C ILE A 402 -27.87 25.52 -23.73
N LYS A 403 -27.39 26.24 -22.71
CA LYS A 403 -25.99 26.54 -22.53
C LYS A 403 -25.14 25.27 -22.38
N PHE A 404 -25.67 24.20 -21.79
CA PHE A 404 -25.00 22.95 -21.64
C PHE A 404 -24.47 22.37 -22.97
N TRP A 405 -25.24 22.46 -24.03
CA TRP A 405 -24.81 21.94 -25.34
C TRP A 405 -23.65 22.74 -25.93
N PHE A 406 -23.63 24.04 -25.74
CA PHE A 406 -22.52 24.91 -26.16
C PHE A 406 -21.27 24.62 -25.36
N ASP A 407 -21.38 24.48 -24.04
CA ASP A 407 -20.27 24.16 -23.15
C ASP A 407 -19.73 22.75 -23.42
N LEU A 408 -20.58 21.79 -23.73
CA LEU A 408 -20.20 20.43 -24.11
C LEU A 408 -19.41 20.44 -25.43
N TYR A 409 -19.85 21.21 -26.42
CA TYR A 409 -19.15 21.34 -27.70
C TYR A 409 -17.73 21.92 -27.50
N LYS A 410 -17.61 22.99 -26.73
CA LYS A 410 -16.33 23.59 -26.38
C LYS A 410 -15.42 22.59 -25.66
N LEU A 411 -15.94 21.89 -24.68
CA LEU A 411 -15.21 20.88 -23.93
C LEU A 411 -14.68 19.76 -24.83
N LYS A 412 -15.51 19.23 -25.74
CA LYS A 412 -15.07 18.21 -26.71
C LYS A 412 -13.95 18.73 -27.61
N LYS A 413 -14.01 19.98 -28.09
CA LYS A 413 -12.99 20.59 -28.93
C LYS A 413 -11.67 20.74 -28.17
N GLU A 414 -11.70 21.19 -26.93
CA GLU A 414 -10.52 21.34 -26.07
C GLU A 414 -9.80 20.00 -25.86
N TYR A 415 -10.55 18.93 -25.56
CA TYR A 415 -9.96 17.62 -25.32
C TYR A 415 -9.46 16.93 -26.59
N LYS A 416 -10.11 17.16 -27.75
CA LYS A 416 -9.61 16.69 -29.05
C LYS A 416 -8.28 17.33 -29.41
N ASN A 417 -8.10 18.62 -29.09
CA ASN A 417 -6.85 19.34 -29.35
C ASN A 417 -5.72 18.93 -28.38
N LYS A 418 -6.05 18.53 -27.13
CA LYS A 418 -5.07 18.02 -26.14
C LYS A 418 -4.57 16.61 -26.45
N GLY A 419 -5.32 15.81 -27.18
CA GLY A 419 -4.91 14.47 -27.62
C GLY A 419 -4.02 14.45 -28.87
N LYS A 420 -3.81 15.60 -29.51
CA LYS A 420 -2.95 15.78 -30.69
C LYS A 420 -1.56 16.36 -30.34
N LYS A 421 -1.31 16.69 -29.10
CA LYS A 421 -0.01 17.08 -28.53
C LYS A 421 0.46 15.98 -27.56
#